data_d87fb83c35ff277255571e76dff1d3b1
#
_entry.id   d87fb83c35ff277255571e76dff1d3b1
#
_cell.length_a   1.000
_cell.length_b   1.000
_cell.length_c   1.000
_cell.angle_alpha   90.00
_cell.angle_beta   90.00
_cell.angle_gamma   90.00
#
_symmetry.space_group_name_H-M   'P 1'
#
loop_
_entity.id
_entity.type
_entity.pdbx_description
1 polymer ?
#
loop_
_entity_poly.entity_id
_entity_poly.type
_entity_poly.pdbx_seq_one_letter_code
_entity_poly.pdbx_strand_id
1 'polypeptide(L)'
;MPAALVDAGPLVAAFGQHQPHGPHYQALFKLASNEQWSLATTWPCIVEASYLLSPPSRYTLLRWVAAGAISVFPFAQEALEAMVDLMRRYTQAPRNEMDLADASLVWLASDTGVSRIMTLDVRDFSRYRLPDGRAFEIL
;
A
#
# COMPACT_ATOMS: atom_id res chain seq x y z
N MET A 1 -3.28 0.40 19.20
CA MET A 1 -3.98 -0.45 18.23
C MET A 1 -3.05 -0.77 17.07
N PRO A 2 -3.11 -1.98 16.52
CA PRO A 2 -2.27 -2.30 15.37
C PRO A 2 -2.61 -1.39 14.18
N ALA A 3 -1.58 -1.02 13.45
CA ALA A 3 -1.71 -0.22 12.24
C ALA A 3 -0.94 -0.91 11.12
N ALA A 4 -1.43 -0.79 9.90
CA ALA A 4 -0.76 -1.35 8.74
C ALA A 4 -0.98 -0.47 7.52
N LEU A 5 0.04 -0.39 6.68
CA LEU A 5 -0.05 0.22 5.36
C LEU A 5 -0.54 -0.83 4.37
N VAL A 6 -1.22 -0.39 3.32
CA VAL A 6 -1.78 -1.29 2.31
C VAL A 6 -1.36 -0.82 0.93
N ASP A 7 -0.67 -1.69 0.20
CA ASP A 7 -0.29 -1.50 -1.18
C ASP A 7 -1.46 -1.86 -2.12
N ALA A 8 -1.33 -1.51 -3.39
CA ALA A 8 -2.34 -1.78 -4.41
C ALA A 8 -2.62 -3.28 -4.62
N GLY A 9 -1.58 -4.11 -4.60
CA GLY A 9 -1.72 -5.55 -4.85
C GLY A 9 -2.75 -6.24 -3.96
N PRO A 10 -2.68 -6.09 -2.63
CA PRO A 10 -3.68 -6.65 -1.72
C PRO A 10 -5.10 -6.16 -1.98
N LEU A 11 -5.27 -4.91 -2.39
CA LEU A 11 -6.59 -4.38 -2.73
C LEU A 11 -7.16 -5.06 -3.97
N VAL A 12 -6.33 -5.23 -5.00
CA VAL A 12 -6.72 -5.96 -6.21
C VAL A 12 -7.04 -7.42 -5.87
N ALA A 13 -6.22 -8.05 -5.03
CA ALA A 13 -6.43 -9.44 -4.63
C ALA A 13 -7.74 -9.64 -3.86
N ALA A 14 -8.06 -8.73 -2.94
CA ALA A 14 -9.25 -8.86 -2.10
C ALA A 14 -10.54 -8.51 -2.84
N PHE A 15 -10.51 -7.53 -3.73
CA PHE A 15 -11.71 -7.03 -4.42
C PHE A 15 -11.91 -7.59 -5.82
N GLY A 16 -10.86 -8.10 -6.46
CA GLY A 16 -10.93 -8.68 -7.79
C GLY A 16 -11.49 -10.09 -7.79
N GLN A 17 -11.91 -10.56 -8.98
CA GLN A 17 -12.37 -11.93 -9.15
C GLN A 17 -11.21 -12.84 -9.52
N HIS A 18 -11.26 -14.10 -9.05
CA HIS A 18 -10.31 -15.14 -9.41
C HIS A 18 -8.85 -14.80 -9.10
N GLN A 19 -8.62 -14.03 -8.03
CA GLN A 19 -7.29 -13.64 -7.63
C GLN A 19 -6.63 -14.73 -6.78
N PRO A 20 -5.39 -15.18 -7.11
CA PRO A 20 -4.73 -16.26 -6.36
C PRO A 20 -4.56 -15.94 -4.87
N HIS A 21 -4.29 -14.68 -4.54
CA HIS A 21 -4.10 -14.23 -3.16
C HIS A 21 -5.37 -13.65 -2.52
N GLY A 22 -6.51 -13.75 -3.23
CA GLY A 22 -7.79 -13.21 -2.76
C GLY A 22 -8.19 -13.72 -1.38
N PRO A 23 -8.25 -15.04 -1.15
CA PRO A 23 -8.64 -15.57 0.16
C PRO A 23 -7.77 -15.11 1.31
N HIS A 24 -6.47 -15.01 1.11
CA HIS A 24 -5.53 -14.53 2.12
C HIS A 24 -5.84 -13.09 2.54
N TYR A 25 -5.98 -12.18 1.57
CA TYR A 25 -6.21 -10.76 1.89
C TYR A 25 -7.63 -10.48 2.33
N GLN A 26 -8.62 -11.21 1.81
CA GLN A 26 -9.99 -11.11 2.32
C GLN A 26 -10.04 -11.48 3.81
N ALA A 27 -9.36 -12.55 4.20
CA ALA A 27 -9.27 -12.97 5.59
C ALA A 27 -8.52 -11.93 6.43
N LEU A 28 -7.44 -11.37 5.91
CA LEU A 28 -6.62 -10.39 6.62
C LEU A 28 -7.37 -9.08 6.82
N PHE A 29 -8.11 -8.60 5.82
CA PHE A 29 -8.96 -7.40 5.97
C PHE A 29 -10.10 -7.64 6.96
N LYS A 30 -10.67 -8.84 6.98
CA LYS A 30 -11.70 -9.19 7.96
C LYS A 30 -11.13 -9.22 9.37
N LEU A 31 -9.95 -9.79 9.54
CA LEU A 31 -9.25 -9.78 10.83
C LEU A 31 -8.98 -8.34 11.29
N ALA A 32 -8.46 -7.50 10.39
CA ALA A 32 -8.20 -6.10 10.67
C ALA A 32 -9.46 -5.36 11.11
N SER A 33 -10.58 -5.61 10.44
CA SER A 33 -11.87 -5.02 10.82
C SER A 33 -12.31 -5.48 12.21
N ASN A 34 -12.23 -6.78 12.49
CA ASN A 34 -12.66 -7.36 13.76
C ASN A 34 -11.80 -6.87 14.92
N GLU A 35 -10.50 -6.69 14.70
CA GLU A 35 -9.56 -6.23 15.71
C GLU A 35 -9.34 -4.72 15.69
N GLN A 36 -10.09 -4.00 14.89
CA GLN A 36 -10.06 -2.55 14.78
C GLN A 36 -8.66 -2.00 14.46
N TRP A 37 -7.98 -2.63 13.50
CA TRP A 37 -6.71 -2.12 13.01
C TRP A 37 -6.92 -0.80 12.28
N SER A 38 -5.95 0.10 12.40
CA SER A 38 -5.88 1.30 11.55
C SER A 38 -5.18 0.95 10.25
N LEU A 39 -5.92 0.94 9.16
CA LEU A 39 -5.36 0.71 7.83
C LEU A 39 -5.15 2.05 7.13
N ALA A 40 -4.03 2.19 6.43
CA ALA A 40 -3.67 3.41 5.71
C ALA A 40 -3.06 3.08 4.36
N THR A 41 -3.32 3.94 3.40
CA THR A 41 -2.71 3.89 2.07
C THR A 41 -2.57 5.30 1.51
N THR A 42 -2.16 5.40 0.27
CA THR A 42 -2.00 6.67 -0.45
C THR A 42 -2.85 6.68 -1.71
N TRP A 43 -3.12 7.87 -2.24
CA TRP A 43 -3.89 7.99 -3.49
C TRP A 43 -3.24 7.28 -4.68
N PRO A 44 -1.91 7.32 -4.89
CA PRO A 44 -1.30 6.53 -5.95
C PRO A 44 -1.64 5.04 -5.89
N CYS A 45 -1.68 4.45 -4.70
CA CYS A 45 -2.06 3.04 -4.54
C CYS A 45 -3.53 2.79 -4.87
N ILE A 46 -4.42 3.68 -4.47
CA ILE A 46 -5.85 3.57 -4.78
C ILE A 46 -6.08 3.71 -6.30
N VAL A 47 -5.40 4.65 -6.95
CA VAL A 47 -5.51 4.85 -8.40
C VAL A 47 -5.04 3.59 -9.14
N GLU A 48 -3.90 3.04 -8.75
CA GLU A 48 -3.36 1.83 -9.35
C GLU A 48 -4.32 0.64 -9.18
N ALA A 49 -4.79 0.40 -7.97
CA ALA A 49 -5.74 -0.69 -7.70
C ALA A 49 -7.04 -0.51 -8.48
N SER A 50 -7.56 0.70 -8.52
CA SER A 50 -8.77 1.06 -9.26
C SER A 50 -8.62 0.76 -10.75
N TYR A 51 -7.47 1.11 -11.33
CA TYR A 51 -7.18 0.86 -12.73
C TYR A 51 -7.10 -0.63 -13.06
N LEU A 52 -6.53 -1.43 -12.16
CA LEU A 52 -6.33 -2.87 -12.37
C LEU A 52 -7.60 -3.70 -12.15
N LEU A 53 -8.61 -3.16 -11.50
CA LEU A 53 -9.88 -3.85 -11.25
C LEU A 53 -10.87 -3.62 -12.39
N SER A 54 -11.71 -4.63 -12.67
CA SER A 54 -12.85 -4.47 -13.56
C SER A 54 -13.89 -3.52 -12.92
N PRO A 55 -14.76 -2.87 -13.72
CA PRO A 55 -15.65 -1.83 -13.18
C PRO A 55 -16.48 -2.22 -11.96
N PRO A 56 -17.16 -3.39 -11.89
CA PRO A 56 -17.92 -3.72 -10.68
C PRO A 56 -17.06 -3.83 -9.43
N SER A 57 -15.88 -4.48 -9.55
CA SER A 57 -14.94 -4.63 -8.44
C SER A 57 -14.32 -3.29 -8.05
N ARG A 58 -14.04 -2.45 -9.04
CA ARG A 58 -13.55 -1.08 -8.85
C ARG A 58 -14.52 -0.26 -8.01
N TYR A 59 -15.80 -0.32 -8.35
CA TYR A 59 -16.83 0.43 -7.62
C TYR A 59 -16.96 -0.06 -6.18
N THR A 60 -16.88 -1.37 -5.96
CA THR A 60 -16.91 -1.96 -4.62
C THR A 60 -15.72 -1.47 -3.78
N LEU A 61 -14.52 -1.47 -4.35
CA LEU A 61 -13.33 -0.94 -3.68
C LEU A 61 -13.53 0.52 -3.29
N LEU A 62 -13.94 1.35 -4.24
CA LEU A 62 -14.05 2.80 -4.01
C LEU A 62 -15.12 3.12 -2.97
N ARG A 63 -16.22 2.38 -2.93
CA ARG A 63 -17.25 2.54 -1.90
C ARG A 63 -16.73 2.13 -0.51
N TRP A 64 -15.93 1.08 -0.45
CA TRP A 64 -15.29 0.63 0.78
C TRP A 64 -14.34 1.71 1.33
N VAL A 65 -13.57 2.33 0.45
CA VAL A 65 -12.71 3.47 0.80
C VAL A 65 -13.57 4.65 1.28
N ALA A 66 -14.62 4.99 0.54
CA ALA A 66 -15.51 6.10 0.88
C ALA A 66 -16.21 5.91 2.23
N ALA A 67 -16.48 4.66 2.61
CA ALA A 67 -17.08 4.32 3.90
C ALA A 67 -16.11 4.43 5.08
N GLY A 68 -14.83 4.70 4.81
CA GLY A 68 -13.84 4.91 5.87
C GLY A 68 -13.15 3.65 6.37
N ALA A 69 -13.26 2.53 5.65
CA ALA A 69 -12.62 1.28 6.04
C ALA A 69 -11.08 1.36 6.01
N ILE A 70 -10.56 2.27 5.22
CA ILE A 70 -9.12 2.56 5.11
C ILE A 70 -8.94 4.07 5.02
N SER A 71 -7.91 4.59 5.67
CA SER A 71 -7.55 6.00 5.57
C SER A 71 -6.62 6.22 4.37
N VAL A 72 -7.00 7.11 3.47
CA VAL A 72 -6.13 7.50 2.36
C VAL A 72 -5.43 8.81 2.74
N PHE A 73 -4.12 8.74 2.92
CA PHE A 73 -3.35 9.90 3.35
C PHE A 73 -2.96 10.76 2.14
N PRO A 74 -3.33 12.04 2.16
CA PRO A 74 -2.86 12.96 1.14
C PRO A 74 -1.41 13.35 1.42
N PHE A 75 -0.72 13.81 0.39
CA PHE A 75 0.55 14.47 0.55
C PHE A 75 0.58 15.74 -0.29
N ALA A 76 1.28 16.77 0.20
CA ALA A 76 1.46 18.01 -0.53
C ALA A 76 2.45 17.80 -1.67
N GLN A 77 2.35 18.64 -2.70
CA GLN A 77 3.25 18.49 -3.86
C GLN A 77 4.73 18.61 -3.47
N GLU A 78 5.05 19.32 -2.41
CA GLU A 78 6.43 19.44 -1.90
C GLU A 78 7.02 18.11 -1.44
N ALA A 79 6.18 17.17 -1.02
CA ALA A 79 6.63 15.84 -0.62
C ALA A 79 7.22 15.04 -1.79
N LEU A 80 6.94 15.44 -3.03
CA LEU A 80 7.49 14.78 -4.21
C LEU A 80 9.02 14.83 -4.26
N GLU A 81 9.65 15.86 -3.70
CA GLU A 81 11.12 15.92 -3.63
C GLU A 81 11.68 14.73 -2.82
N ALA A 82 11.12 14.46 -1.66
CA ALA A 82 11.53 13.32 -0.85
C ALA A 82 11.24 11.98 -1.56
N MET A 83 10.12 11.90 -2.28
CA MET A 83 9.77 10.70 -3.02
C MET A 83 10.72 10.46 -4.20
N VAL A 84 11.14 11.51 -4.90
CA VAL A 84 12.16 11.42 -5.96
C VAL A 84 13.47 10.88 -5.39
N ASP A 85 13.88 11.35 -4.23
CA ASP A 85 15.09 10.85 -3.57
C ASP A 85 15.00 9.36 -3.24
N LEU A 86 13.84 8.92 -2.76
CA LEU A 86 13.58 7.49 -2.51
C LEU A 86 13.64 6.69 -3.81
N MET A 87 12.99 7.17 -4.86
CA MET A 87 12.96 6.49 -6.17
C MET A 87 14.37 6.33 -6.72
N ARG A 88 15.20 7.37 -6.62
CA ARG A 88 16.60 7.30 -7.05
C ARG A 88 17.38 6.28 -6.24
N ARG A 89 17.21 6.27 -4.94
CA ARG A 89 17.94 5.36 -4.04
C ARG A 89 17.62 3.90 -4.34
N TYR A 90 16.36 3.58 -4.63
CA TYR A 90 15.90 2.20 -4.72
C TYR A 90 15.69 1.71 -6.16
N THR A 91 15.90 2.55 -7.16
CA THR A 91 15.86 2.12 -8.55
C THR A 91 17.23 1.61 -8.98
N GLN A 92 17.28 0.32 -9.34
CA GLN A 92 18.46 -0.33 -9.88
C GLN A 92 18.10 -0.80 -11.30
N ALA A 93 18.57 -0.08 -12.30
CA ALA A 93 18.29 -0.43 -13.68
C ALA A 93 18.85 -1.82 -14.03
N PRO A 94 18.16 -2.61 -14.87
CA PRO A 94 16.89 -2.32 -15.53
C PRO A 94 15.66 -2.95 -14.86
N ARG A 95 15.78 -3.66 -13.72
CA ARG A 95 14.73 -4.56 -13.25
C ARG A 95 14.08 -4.20 -11.92
N ASN A 96 14.68 -3.32 -11.16
CA ASN A 96 14.20 -2.97 -9.83
C ASN A 96 13.94 -1.48 -9.79
N GLU A 97 12.75 -1.09 -10.24
CA GLU A 97 12.33 0.31 -10.18
C GLU A 97 11.39 0.51 -9.00
N MET A 98 11.65 1.54 -8.23
CA MET A 98 10.67 2.06 -7.29
C MET A 98 9.78 3.04 -8.02
N ASP A 99 8.49 2.75 -8.11
CA ASP A 99 7.52 3.67 -8.70
C ASP A 99 6.99 4.67 -7.67
N LEU A 100 6.14 5.59 -8.11
CA LEU A 100 5.59 6.62 -7.23
C LEU A 100 4.70 6.02 -6.14
N ALA A 101 3.95 4.97 -6.45
CA ALA A 101 3.10 4.31 -5.45
C ALA A 101 3.93 3.72 -4.32
N ASP A 102 5.01 3.01 -4.65
CA ASP A 102 5.95 2.47 -3.66
C ASP A 102 6.60 3.59 -2.85
N ALA A 103 7.09 4.64 -3.52
CA ALA A 103 7.72 5.77 -2.85
C ALA A 103 6.76 6.46 -1.89
N SER A 104 5.48 6.58 -2.27
CA SER A 104 4.46 7.19 -1.42
C SER A 104 4.20 6.38 -0.15
N LEU A 105 4.28 5.04 -0.23
CA LEU A 105 4.12 4.17 0.94
C LEU A 105 5.33 4.25 1.87
N VAL A 106 6.54 4.29 1.33
CA VAL A 106 7.75 4.50 2.15
C VAL A 106 7.72 5.86 2.83
N TRP A 107 7.29 6.89 2.09
CA TRP A 107 7.09 8.23 2.66
C TRP A 107 6.05 8.19 3.80
N LEU A 108 4.93 7.52 3.59
CA LEU A 108 3.88 7.41 4.60
C LEU A 108 4.37 6.65 5.84
N ALA A 109 5.14 5.57 5.64
CA ALA A 109 5.76 4.85 6.74
C ALA A 109 6.69 5.77 7.56
N SER A 110 7.48 6.59 6.88
CA SER A 110 8.36 7.57 7.52
C SER A 110 7.58 8.60 8.32
N ASP A 111 6.48 9.11 7.76
CA ASP A 111 5.66 10.15 8.38
C ASP A 111 4.87 9.63 9.59
N THR A 112 4.37 8.41 9.52
CA THR A 112 3.51 7.81 10.57
C THR A 112 4.27 6.92 11.55
N GLY A 113 5.45 6.45 11.20
CA GLY A 113 6.19 5.46 11.98
C GLY A 113 5.67 4.04 11.82
N VAL A 114 4.68 3.81 10.96
CA VAL A 114 4.10 2.48 10.72
C VAL A 114 4.97 1.72 9.73
N SER A 115 5.48 0.56 10.13
CA SER A 115 6.33 -0.29 9.29
C SER A 115 5.67 -1.61 8.88
N ARG A 116 4.48 -1.92 9.39
CA ARG A 116 3.72 -3.11 8.98
C ARG A 116 3.01 -2.80 7.67
N ILE A 117 3.10 -3.71 6.71
CA ILE A 117 2.57 -3.48 5.37
C ILE A 117 1.98 -4.76 4.77
N MET A 118 0.85 -4.60 4.10
CA MET A 118 0.27 -5.60 3.23
C MET A 118 0.73 -5.31 1.82
N THR A 119 1.50 -6.21 1.22
CA THR A 119 1.99 -6.08 -0.15
C THR A 119 2.24 -7.45 -0.76
N LEU A 120 2.03 -7.56 -2.06
CA LEU A 120 2.45 -8.72 -2.85
C LEU A 120 3.89 -8.57 -3.33
N ASP A 121 4.43 -7.37 -3.25
CA ASP A 121 5.78 -7.05 -3.72
C ASP A 121 6.80 -7.28 -2.59
N VAL A 122 6.90 -8.52 -2.17
CA VAL A 122 7.76 -8.93 -1.04
C VAL A 122 9.23 -8.61 -1.34
N ARG A 123 9.67 -8.82 -2.59
CA ARG A 123 11.06 -8.59 -2.98
C ARG A 123 11.46 -7.13 -2.76
N ASP A 124 10.67 -6.19 -3.25
CA ASP A 124 11.01 -4.78 -3.16
C ASP A 124 10.84 -4.24 -1.74
N PHE A 125 9.73 -4.55 -1.08
CA PHE A 125 9.53 -4.08 0.30
C PHE A 125 10.48 -4.73 1.31
N SER A 126 11.12 -5.84 0.97
CA SER A 126 12.21 -6.41 1.77
C SER A 126 13.52 -5.60 1.65
N ARG A 127 13.68 -4.82 0.56
CA ARG A 127 14.85 -3.94 0.34
C ARG A 127 14.65 -2.56 0.95
N TYR A 128 13.42 -2.05 0.93
CA TYR A 128 13.14 -0.69 1.39
C TYR A 128 13.34 -0.59 2.90
N ARG A 129 13.75 0.59 3.36
CA ARG A 129 13.95 0.89 4.77
C ARG A 129 13.34 2.24 5.11
N LEU A 130 12.83 2.35 6.33
CA LEU A 130 12.45 3.65 6.89
C LEU A 130 13.74 4.47 7.12
N PRO A 131 13.64 5.81 7.23
CA PRO A 131 14.82 6.65 7.47
C PRO A 131 15.62 6.29 8.72
N ASP A 132 14.97 5.71 9.74
CA ASP A 132 15.63 5.24 10.95
C ASP A 132 16.29 3.86 10.79
N GLY A 133 16.23 3.26 9.59
CA GLY A 133 16.84 1.99 9.27
C GLY A 133 15.96 0.76 9.50
N ARG A 134 14.75 0.93 10.04
CA ARG A 134 13.84 -0.20 10.25
C ARG A 134 13.40 -0.82 8.94
N ALA A 135 13.30 -2.16 8.92
CA ALA A 135 12.71 -2.91 7.83
C ALA A 135 11.18 -2.86 7.89
N PHE A 136 10.53 -3.10 6.76
CA PHE A 136 9.09 -3.34 6.74
C PHE A 136 8.77 -4.74 7.26
N GLU A 137 7.70 -4.84 8.05
CA GLU A 137 7.12 -6.11 8.46
C GLU A 137 5.98 -6.44 7.48
N ILE A 138 6.21 -7.42 6.62
CA ILE A 138 5.28 -7.78 5.55
C ILE A 138 4.24 -8.78 6.09
N LEU A 139 2.98 -8.45 5.88
CA LEU A 139 1.83 -9.26 6.32
C LEU A 139 1.26 -10.12 5.19
#